data_653c3cb46d1a73b486a7a5b53423fb70
#
_entry.id   653c3cb46d1a73b486a7a5b53423fb70
#
_cell.length_a   1.000
_cell.length_b   1.000
_cell.length_c   1.000
_cell.angle_alpha   90.00
_cell.angle_beta   90.00
_cell.angle_gamma   90.00
#
_symmetry.space_group_name_H-M   'P 1'
#
loop_
_entity.id
_entity.type
_entity.pdbx_description
1 polymer ?
#
loop_
_entity_poly.entity_id
_entity_poly.type
_entity_poly.pdbx_seq_one_letter_code
_entity_poly.pdbx_strand_id
1 'polypeptide(L)' 'INKNQIVTIEHQVGNILINTQGIAQEPGQLGEKIWVSNVNSGKKVLCWIKNDKKVSTNPKIY' A
#
# COMPACT_ATOMS: atom_id res chain seq x y z
N ILE A 1 2.51 9.54 4.45
CA ILE A 1 3.48 8.72 3.70
C ILE A 1 4.29 9.62 2.77
N ASN A 2 5.57 9.44 2.81
CA ASN A 2 6.51 10.19 1.98
C ASN A 2 6.99 9.34 0.82
N LYS A 3 7.44 10.02 -0.24
CA LYS A 3 8.04 9.33 -1.38
C LYS A 3 9.26 8.53 -0.91
N ASN A 4 9.40 7.31 -1.42
CA ASN A 4 10.48 6.37 -1.11
C ASN A 4 10.41 5.79 0.31
N GLN A 5 9.33 6.05 1.02
CA GLN A 5 9.13 5.45 2.34
C GLN A 5 8.77 3.97 2.17
N ILE A 6 9.31 3.13 3.05
CA ILE A 6 8.94 1.72 3.09
C ILE A 6 7.60 1.61 3.82
N VAL A 7 6.64 0.96 3.17
CA VAL A 7 5.30 0.79 3.72
C VAL A 7 4.90 -0.67 3.67
N THR A 8 3.93 -1.05 4.49
CA THR A 8 3.35 -2.38 4.46
C THR A 8 2.14 -2.37 3.54
N ILE A 9 2.16 -3.25 2.53
CA ILE A 9 1.03 -3.42 1.62
C ILE A 9 0.16 -4.55 2.17
N GLU A 10 -1.08 -4.23 2.49
CA GLU A 10 -2.05 -5.23 2.93
C GLU A 10 -2.91 -5.63 1.74
N HIS A 11 -3.02 -6.94 1.52
CA HIS A 11 -3.85 -7.48 0.46
C HIS A 11 -4.73 -8.57 1.06
N GLN A 12 -6.03 -8.39 0.98
CA GLN A 12 -6.99 -9.35 1.53
C GLN A 12 -7.62 -10.17 0.41
N VAL A 13 -7.54 -11.47 0.55
CA VAL A 13 -8.16 -12.42 -0.39
C VAL A 13 -9.06 -13.32 0.44
N GLY A 14 -10.37 -13.10 0.34
CA GLY A 14 -11.32 -13.83 1.17
C GLY A 14 -11.08 -13.55 2.65
N ASN A 15 -10.78 -14.58 3.41
CA ASN A 15 -10.47 -14.46 4.84
C ASN A 15 -8.98 -14.39 5.12
N ILE A 16 -8.16 -14.34 4.08
CA ILE A 16 -6.70 -14.34 4.24
C ILE A 16 -6.19 -12.94 4.05
N LEU A 17 -5.39 -12.47 5.00
CA LEU A 17 -4.72 -11.19 4.91
C LEU A 17 -3.25 -11.42 4.64
N ILE A 18 -2.77 -10.88 3.52
CA ILE A 18 -1.37 -11.01 3.12
C ILE A 18 -0.71 -9.66 3.28
N ASN A 19 0.42 -9.64 3.98
CA ASN A 19 1.22 -8.43 4.16
C ASN A 19 2.52 -8.57 3.40
N THR A 20 2.84 -7.56 2.60
CA THR A 20 4.12 -7.50 1.90
C THR A 20 4.69 -6.11 2.09
N GLN A 21 5.97 -5.95 1.78
CA GLN A 21 6.61 -4.65 1.86
C GLN A 21 6.65 -3.99 0.49
N GLY A 22 6.53 -2.67 0.50
CA GLY A 22 6.62 -1.88 -0.70
C GLY A 22 7.29 -0.56 -0.42
N ILE A 23 7.58 0.16 -1.51
CA ILE A 23 8.19 1.48 -1.43
C ILE A 23 7.23 2.46 -2.10
N ALA A 24 6.83 3.47 -1.35
CA ALA A 24 5.92 4.49 -1.87
C ALA A 24 6.60 5.25 -3.00
N GLN A 25 5.91 5.36 -4.13
CA GLN A 25 6.45 6.05 -5.30
C GLN A 25 6.07 7.52 -5.30
N GLU A 26 5.14 7.93 -4.45
CA GLU A 26 4.69 9.31 -4.34
C GLU A 26 4.19 9.56 -2.92
N PRO A 27 4.20 10.82 -2.48
CA PRO A 27 3.67 11.13 -1.16
C PRO A 27 2.15 11.09 -1.15
N GLY A 28 1.57 10.89 0.03
CA GLY A 28 0.13 10.90 0.17
C GLY A 28 -0.30 10.93 1.61
N GLN A 29 -1.58 11.15 1.82
CA GLN A 29 -2.19 11.24 3.13
C GLN A 29 -3.26 10.17 3.29
N LEU A 30 -3.74 10.03 4.51
CA LEU A 30 -4.78 9.06 4.84
C LEU A 30 -5.97 9.17 3.88
N GLY A 31 -6.37 8.05 3.32
CA GLY A 31 -7.49 8.00 2.39
C GLY A 31 -7.14 8.25 0.94
N GLU A 32 -5.93 8.68 0.64
CA GLU A 32 -5.50 8.91 -0.73
C GLU A 32 -4.97 7.64 -1.39
N LYS A 33 -5.01 7.62 -2.72
CA LYS A 33 -4.41 6.53 -3.50
C LYS A 33 -3.02 6.96 -3.95
N ILE A 34 -2.07 6.04 -3.82
CA ILE A 34 -0.72 6.28 -4.33
C ILE A 34 -0.20 5.01 -5.00
N TRP A 35 0.81 5.18 -5.84
CA TRP A 35 1.52 4.06 -6.42
C TRP A 35 2.59 3.59 -5.46
N VAL A 36 2.64 2.28 -5.24
CA VAL A 36 3.61 1.65 -4.37
C VAL A 36 4.28 0.52 -5.13
N SER A 37 5.60 0.47 -5.09
CA SER A 37 6.36 -0.59 -5.73
C SER A 37 6.48 -1.77 -4.77
N ASN A 38 6.05 -2.95 -5.23
CA ASN A 38 6.20 -4.16 -4.44
C ASN A 38 7.66 -4.59 -4.45
N VAL A 39 8.26 -4.73 -3.27
CA VAL A 39 9.68 -5.07 -3.15
C VAL A 39 9.97 -6.45 -3.71
N ASN A 40 9.05 -7.38 -3.56
CA ASN A 40 9.27 -8.77 -4.00
C ASN A 40 9.16 -8.94 -5.50
N SER A 41 8.25 -8.24 -6.15
CA SER A 41 7.99 -8.42 -7.58
C SER A 41 8.50 -7.27 -8.43
N GLY A 42 8.79 -6.13 -7.83
CA GLY A 42 9.19 -4.94 -8.55
C GLY A 42 8.07 -4.24 -9.29
N LYS A 43 6.85 -4.74 -9.18
CA LYS A 43 5.70 -4.16 -9.86
C LYS A 43 5.11 -3.03 -9.04
N LYS A 44 4.56 -2.04 -9.74
CA LYS A 44 3.86 -0.94 -9.09
C LYS A 44 2.39 -1.27 -8.96
N VAL A 45 1.84 -0.98 -7.80
CA VAL A 45 0.45 -1.28 -7.48
C VAL A 45 -0.19 -0.02 -6.93
N LEU A 46 -1.41 0.26 -7.35
CA LEU A 46 -2.17 1.38 -6.80
C LEU A 46 -2.77 0.96 -5.48
N CYS A 47 -2.43 1.69 -4.43
CA CYS A 47 -2.85 1.36 -3.07
C CYS A 47 -3.51 2.54 -2.40
N TRP A 48 -4.40 2.25 -1.46
CA TRP A 48 -5.04 3.26 -0.61
C TRP A 48 -4.29 3.35 0.71
N ILE A 49 -4.04 4.55 1.17
CA ILE A 49 -3.31 4.78 2.41
C ILE A 49 -4.24 4.55 3.60
N LYS A 50 -3.87 3.61 4.46
CA LYS A 50 -4.63 3.31 5.68
C LYS A 50 -4.10 4.08 6.89
N ASN A 51 -2.79 4.28 6.94
CA ASN A 51 -2.15 5.12 7.95
C ASN A 51 -0.76 5.51 7.42
N ASP A 52 0.07 6.09 8.26
CA ASP A 52 1.35 6.62 7.82
C ASP A 52 2.38 5.54 7.46
N LYS A 53 2.07 4.26 7.65
CA LYS A 53 2.99 3.15 7.34
C LYS A 53 2.33 2.01 6.59
N LYS A 54 1.01 2.04 6.43
CA LYS A 54 0.28 0.94 5.79
C LYS A 54 -0.56 1.43 4.65
N VAL A 55 -0.57 0.63 3.59
CA VAL A 55 -1.43 0.86 2.43
C VAL A 55 -2.16 -0.44 2.13
N SER A 56 -3.27 -0.34 1.43
CA SER A 56 -4.08 -1.50 1.06
C SER A 56 -4.33 -1.51 -0.42
N THR A 57 -4.28 -2.69 -1.03
CA THR A 57 -4.63 -2.83 -2.45
C THR A 57 -6.13 -2.86 -2.66
N ASN A 58 -6.90 -3.10 -1.60
CA ASN A 58 -8.34 -3.12 -1.69
C ASN A 58 -8.91 -1.73 -1.44
N PRO A 59 -9.97 -1.34 -2.16
CA PRO A 59 -10.66 -0.10 -1.85
C PRO A 59 -11.08 -0.10 -0.40
N LYS A 60 -11.06 1.07 0.19
CA LYS A 60 -11.47 1.19 1.56
C LYS A 60 -12.95 0.90 1.68
N ILE A 61 -13.26 -0.11 2.47
CA ILE A 61 -14.62 -0.52 2.73
C ILE A 61 -14.85 -0.47 4.24
N TYR A 62 -15.79 0.26 4.64
CA TYR A 62 -16.21 0.32 6.04
C TYR A 62 -17.64 0.56 6.12
#